data_be5c66b26789b1cc917f59ad373a8c9a
#
_entry.id   be5c66b26789b1cc917f59ad373a8c9a
#
_cell.length_a   1.000
_cell.length_b   1.000
_cell.length_c   1.000
_cell.angle_alpha   90.00
_cell.angle_beta   90.00
_cell.angle_gamma   90.00
#
_symmetry.space_group_name_H-M   'P 1'
#
loop_
_entity.id
_entity.type
_entity.pdbx_description
1 polymer ?
#
loop_
_entity_poly.entity_id
_entity_poly.type
_entity_poly.pdbx_seq_one_letter_code
_entity_poly.pdbx_strand_id
1 'polypeptide(L)'
;MTEKRGRGRPKGAPNKPKMELITERVRLPKNADVYEILCQADLVAQENEDNAVNGLMTFSQTNGAVEKVLMWAFSDRITSKLPDGKTPYKSNDAPASDLSESALRFEFRKFKYFVTEEIPKARRETMWIELLESIPAKEAEMIDMVKDKVWPFRNITKEIAEKAFPDVQF
;
A
#
# COMPACT_ATOMS: atom_id res chain seq x y z
N MET A 1 -24.01 -14.41 46.94
CA MET A 1 -22.99 -13.55 46.34
C MET A 1 -22.84 -13.93 44.88
N THR A 2 -23.37 -13.15 44.00
CA THR A 2 -23.21 -13.36 42.57
C THR A 2 -21.91 -12.69 42.10
N GLU A 3 -20.91 -13.50 41.75
CA GLU A 3 -19.75 -13.00 41.05
C GLU A 3 -20.17 -12.35 39.75
N LYS A 4 -19.96 -11.07 39.64
CA LYS A 4 -20.02 -10.39 38.34
C LYS A 4 -18.87 -10.92 37.51
N ARG A 5 -19.12 -11.93 36.70
CA ARG A 5 -18.24 -12.29 35.61
C ARG A 5 -18.12 -11.04 34.71
N GLY A 6 -16.97 -10.42 34.77
CA GLY A 6 -16.63 -9.34 33.84
C GLY A 6 -16.91 -9.85 32.43
N ARG A 7 -17.67 -9.08 31.65
CA ARG A 7 -17.87 -9.33 30.23
C ARG A 7 -16.49 -9.36 29.60
N GLY A 8 -15.96 -10.57 29.39
CA GLY A 8 -14.78 -10.76 28.60
C GLY A 8 -15.01 -10.02 27.27
N ARG A 9 -14.03 -9.22 26.88
CA ARG A 9 -14.00 -8.60 25.55
C ARG A 9 -14.36 -9.71 24.57
N PRO A 10 -15.40 -9.54 23.70
CA PRO A 10 -15.70 -10.56 22.72
C PRO A 10 -14.39 -10.91 22.02
N LYS A 11 -14.11 -12.19 21.86
CA LYS A 11 -12.98 -12.67 21.05
C LYS A 11 -13.21 -12.08 19.67
N GLY A 12 -12.76 -10.83 19.51
CA GLY A 12 -13.01 -10.02 18.35
C GLY A 12 -12.28 -10.59 17.15
N ALA A 13 -12.69 -10.13 15.97
CA ALA A 13 -11.94 -10.31 14.74
C ALA A 13 -10.43 -10.19 15.00
N PRO A 14 -9.59 -11.06 14.40
CA PRO A 14 -8.14 -10.95 14.53
C PRO A 14 -7.72 -9.51 14.26
N ASN A 15 -6.84 -8.97 15.09
CA ASN A 15 -6.29 -7.62 14.89
C ASN A 15 -5.84 -7.51 13.44
N LYS A 16 -6.38 -6.53 12.72
CA LYS A 16 -5.91 -6.24 11.36
C LYS A 16 -4.42 -6.02 11.41
N PRO A 17 -3.65 -6.61 10.48
CA PRO A 17 -2.22 -6.39 10.44
C PRO A 17 -1.95 -4.89 10.40
N LYS A 18 -1.08 -4.43 11.29
CA LYS A 18 -0.66 -3.04 11.34
C LYS A 18 0.76 -2.95 10.84
N MET A 19 0.96 -2.04 9.93
CA MET A 19 2.27 -1.70 9.42
C MET A 19 2.87 -0.59 10.25
N GLU A 20 4.18 -0.66 10.53
CA GLU A 20 4.92 0.44 11.12
C GLU A 20 5.09 1.56 10.09
N LEU A 21 4.65 2.77 10.43
CA LEU A 21 4.72 3.93 9.57
C LEU A 21 5.80 4.91 10.04
N ILE A 22 6.38 5.64 9.09
CA ILE A 22 7.26 6.78 9.38
C ILE A 22 6.41 7.86 10.06
N THR A 23 6.84 8.33 11.23
CA THR A 23 6.14 9.32 12.04
C THR A 23 6.75 10.71 11.98
N GLU A 24 7.93 10.86 11.38
CA GLU A 24 8.64 12.12 11.27
C GLU A 24 8.54 12.70 9.85
N ARG A 25 8.34 14.02 9.80
CA ARG A 25 8.38 14.76 8.53
C ARG A 25 9.82 14.86 8.04
N VAL A 26 10.05 14.37 6.84
CA VAL A 26 11.34 14.46 6.16
C VAL A 26 11.15 14.97 4.73
N ARG A 27 12.17 15.62 4.20
CA ARG A 27 12.19 15.98 2.78
C ARG A 27 12.55 14.75 1.98
N LEU A 28 11.64 14.35 1.09
CA LEU A 28 11.85 13.18 0.24
C LEU A 28 12.76 13.49 -0.96
N PRO A 29 13.63 12.56 -1.34
CA PRO A 29 14.36 12.63 -2.60
C PRO A 29 13.42 12.40 -3.78
N LYS A 30 13.86 12.77 -4.98
CA LYS A 30 13.06 12.59 -6.22
C LYS A 30 12.75 11.12 -6.51
N ASN A 31 13.58 10.20 -6.06
CA ASN A 31 13.43 8.75 -6.22
C ASN A 31 12.82 8.06 -4.99
N ALA A 32 12.14 8.81 -4.13
CA ALA A 32 11.44 8.23 -2.97
C ALA A 32 10.52 7.10 -3.41
N ASP A 33 10.44 6.04 -2.61
CA ASP A 33 9.54 4.94 -2.88
C ASP A 33 8.09 5.28 -2.50
N VAL A 34 7.16 4.44 -2.95
CA VAL A 34 5.72 4.69 -2.71
C VAL A 34 5.39 4.70 -1.23
N TYR A 35 6.01 3.83 -0.44
CA TYR A 35 5.80 3.80 1.01
C TYR A 35 6.21 5.11 1.68
N GLU A 36 7.40 5.63 1.35
CA GLU A 36 7.89 6.90 1.88
C GLU A 36 6.97 8.07 1.47
N ILE A 37 6.55 8.10 0.21
CA ILE A 37 5.64 9.13 -0.31
C ILE A 37 4.30 9.09 0.44
N LEU A 38 3.72 7.92 0.63
CA LEU A 38 2.42 7.78 1.30
C LEU A 38 2.53 8.06 2.81
N CYS A 39 3.62 7.70 3.46
CA CYS A 39 3.86 8.08 4.86
C CYS A 39 3.89 9.60 5.02
N GLN A 40 4.63 10.30 4.17
CA GLN A 40 4.71 11.77 4.25
C GLN A 40 3.37 12.43 3.90
N ALA A 41 2.66 11.92 2.90
CA ALA A 41 1.32 12.42 2.56
C ALA A 41 0.33 12.21 3.71
N ASP A 42 0.40 11.09 4.40
CA ASP A 42 -0.43 10.80 5.58
C ASP A 42 -0.19 11.80 6.71
N LEU A 43 1.07 12.11 7.00
CA LEU A 43 1.44 13.12 8.00
C LEU A 43 0.97 14.53 7.60
N VAL A 44 1.14 14.88 6.33
CA VAL A 44 0.67 16.19 5.80
C VAL A 44 -0.85 16.29 5.86
N ALA A 45 -1.56 15.23 5.54
CA ALA A 45 -3.02 15.21 5.55
C ALA A 45 -3.63 15.46 6.93
N GLN A 46 -2.91 15.13 8.00
CA GLN A 46 -3.34 15.47 9.36
C GLN A 46 -3.42 16.98 9.61
N GLU A 47 -2.58 17.75 8.93
CA GLU A 47 -2.51 19.20 9.10
C GLU A 47 -3.27 19.93 8.00
N ASN A 48 -3.14 19.50 6.75
CA ASN A 48 -3.73 20.16 5.58
C ASN A 48 -3.92 19.16 4.43
N GLU A 49 -5.17 18.85 4.12
CA GLU A 49 -5.53 17.92 3.04
C GLU A 49 -5.08 18.41 1.65
N ASP A 50 -5.20 19.70 1.39
CA ASP A 50 -4.83 20.26 0.08
C ASP A 50 -3.34 20.13 -0.19
N ASN A 51 -2.51 20.28 0.84
CA ASN A 51 -1.07 20.04 0.75
C ASN A 51 -0.76 18.57 0.47
N ALA A 52 -1.51 17.65 1.08
CA ALA A 52 -1.36 16.22 0.81
C ALA A 52 -1.74 15.89 -0.64
N VAL A 53 -2.83 16.43 -1.14
CA VAL A 53 -3.26 16.31 -2.54
C VAL A 53 -2.16 16.81 -3.48
N ASN A 54 -1.64 17.98 -3.24
CA ASN A 54 -0.57 18.58 -4.06
C ASN A 54 0.71 17.74 -4.04
N GLY A 55 1.08 17.21 -2.89
CA GLY A 55 2.22 16.32 -2.75
C GLY A 55 2.07 15.03 -3.54
N LEU A 56 0.90 14.38 -3.46
CA LEU A 56 0.60 13.18 -4.23
C LEU A 56 0.63 13.44 -5.74
N MET A 57 0.06 14.54 -6.19
CA MET A 57 0.09 14.95 -7.60
C MET A 57 1.53 15.15 -8.08
N THR A 58 2.34 15.85 -7.30
CA THR A 58 3.73 16.15 -7.65
C THR A 58 4.58 14.89 -7.77
N PHE A 59 4.53 14.00 -6.77
CA PHE A 59 5.29 12.77 -6.80
C PHE A 59 4.80 11.77 -7.86
N SER A 60 3.52 11.78 -8.19
CA SER A 60 2.98 10.90 -9.22
C SER A 60 3.52 11.19 -10.62
N GLN A 61 4.03 12.39 -10.86
CA GLN A 61 4.64 12.75 -12.14
C GLN A 61 5.92 11.95 -12.43
N THR A 62 6.64 11.58 -11.40
CA THR A 62 7.88 10.79 -11.51
C THR A 62 7.75 9.36 -10.99
N ASN A 63 6.66 9.06 -10.30
CA ASN A 63 6.36 7.73 -9.76
C ASN A 63 4.90 7.36 -10.02
N GLY A 64 4.65 6.74 -11.18
CA GLY A 64 3.30 6.31 -11.58
C GLY A 64 2.69 5.25 -10.70
N ALA A 65 3.49 4.58 -9.87
CA ALA A 65 2.98 3.59 -8.93
C ALA A 65 2.10 4.20 -7.84
N VAL A 66 2.30 5.47 -7.47
CA VAL A 66 1.47 6.15 -6.46
C VAL A 66 0.00 6.13 -6.86
N GLU A 67 -0.33 6.54 -8.08
CA GLU A 67 -1.69 6.50 -8.60
C GLU A 67 -2.25 5.08 -8.61
N LYS A 68 -1.48 4.12 -9.09
CA LYS A 68 -1.93 2.72 -9.22
C LYS A 68 -2.16 2.03 -7.88
N VAL A 69 -1.35 2.34 -6.88
CA VAL A 69 -1.56 1.84 -5.50
C VAL A 69 -2.84 2.42 -4.91
N LEU A 70 -3.09 3.72 -5.09
CA LEU A 70 -4.33 4.36 -4.65
C LEU A 70 -5.57 3.79 -5.36
N MET A 71 -5.48 3.55 -6.66
CA MET A 71 -6.54 2.89 -7.42
C MET A 71 -6.85 1.51 -6.85
N TRP A 72 -5.82 0.71 -6.59
CA TRP A 72 -6.00 -0.63 -6.04
C TRP A 72 -6.62 -0.59 -4.64
N ALA A 73 -6.18 0.35 -3.80
CA ALA A 73 -6.69 0.49 -2.45
C ALA A 73 -8.17 0.91 -2.40
N PHE A 74 -8.59 1.85 -3.25
CA PHE A 74 -9.88 2.53 -3.11
C PHE A 74 -10.92 2.17 -4.17
N SER A 75 -10.54 1.59 -5.30
CA SER A 75 -11.50 1.23 -6.34
C SER A 75 -12.20 -0.09 -6.03
N ASP A 76 -13.51 -0.08 -5.95
CA ASP A 76 -14.33 -1.28 -5.78
C ASP A 76 -14.31 -2.20 -7.01
N ARG A 77 -13.88 -1.68 -8.15
CA ARG A 77 -13.77 -2.42 -9.41
C ARG A 77 -12.48 -3.24 -9.51
N ILE A 78 -11.51 -2.93 -8.68
CA ILE A 78 -10.21 -3.59 -8.66
C ILE A 78 -10.17 -4.55 -7.48
N THR A 79 -10.21 -5.84 -7.77
CA THR A 79 -10.17 -6.91 -6.78
C THR A 79 -9.00 -7.83 -7.08
N SER A 80 -8.22 -8.15 -6.06
CA SER A 80 -7.10 -9.07 -6.18
C SER A 80 -7.55 -10.48 -6.58
N LYS A 81 -6.80 -11.10 -7.47
CA LYS A 81 -6.93 -12.52 -7.84
C LYS A 81 -5.87 -13.39 -7.14
N LEU A 82 -5.21 -12.83 -6.14
CA LEU A 82 -4.22 -13.51 -5.31
C LEU A 82 -4.88 -14.12 -4.07
N PRO A 83 -4.26 -15.13 -3.43
CA PRO A 83 -4.76 -15.65 -2.16
C PRO A 83 -4.83 -14.58 -1.10
N ASP A 84 -5.88 -14.63 -0.26
CA ASP A 84 -6.06 -13.71 0.85
C ASP A 84 -5.02 -13.94 1.94
N GLY A 85 -4.73 -12.89 2.70
CA GLY A 85 -3.82 -12.93 3.83
C GLY A 85 -2.36 -12.69 3.44
N LYS A 86 -1.51 -12.70 4.46
CA LYS A 86 -0.09 -12.44 4.29
C LYS A 86 0.56 -13.46 3.36
N THR A 87 1.21 -12.97 2.31
CA THR A 87 1.93 -13.80 1.36
C THR A 87 3.22 -14.35 1.99
N PRO A 88 3.52 -15.65 1.88
CA PRO A 88 4.81 -16.19 2.29
C PRO A 88 5.88 -15.82 1.26
N TYR A 89 6.79 -14.94 1.61
CA TYR A 89 7.92 -14.54 0.77
C TYR A 89 9.12 -14.16 1.64
N LYS A 90 10.31 -14.18 1.05
CA LYS A 90 11.53 -13.74 1.70
C LYS A 90 11.67 -12.22 1.55
N SER A 91 11.59 -11.51 2.68
CA SER A 91 11.75 -10.06 2.69
C SER A 91 13.11 -9.64 2.14
N ASN A 92 13.13 -8.57 1.36
CA ASN A 92 14.35 -7.93 0.92
C ASN A 92 14.90 -7.05 2.05
N ASP A 93 15.93 -7.52 2.73
CA ASP A 93 16.53 -6.86 3.89
C ASP A 93 17.56 -5.79 3.51
N ALA A 94 17.63 -5.37 2.26
CA ALA A 94 18.50 -4.28 1.83
C ALA A 94 18.18 -3.02 2.66
N PRO A 95 19.19 -2.36 3.25
CA PRO A 95 18.98 -1.27 4.22
C PRO A 95 18.48 0.03 3.59
N ALA A 96 18.56 0.18 2.27
CA ALA A 96 18.09 1.35 1.55
C ALA A 96 17.34 0.93 0.29
N SER A 97 16.32 1.72 -0.09
CA SER A 97 15.48 1.44 -1.26
C SER A 97 16.24 1.38 -2.58
N ASP A 98 17.32 2.12 -2.70
CA ASP A 98 18.19 2.13 -3.87
C ASP A 98 19.11 0.90 -3.98
N LEU A 99 19.19 0.09 -2.92
CA LEU A 99 19.90 -1.18 -2.91
C LEU A 99 19.02 -2.38 -3.23
N SER A 100 17.72 -2.18 -3.40
CA SER A 100 16.81 -3.22 -3.83
C SER A 100 16.99 -3.49 -5.34
N GLU A 101 16.68 -4.72 -5.77
CA GLU A 101 16.77 -5.09 -7.19
C GLU A 101 15.83 -4.26 -8.06
N SER A 102 14.66 -3.90 -7.52
CA SER A 102 13.66 -3.09 -8.19
C SER A 102 12.88 -2.22 -7.20
N ALA A 103 11.83 -1.58 -7.66
CA ALA A 103 10.91 -0.78 -6.86
C ALA A 103 9.54 -0.72 -7.55
N LEU A 104 8.49 -0.41 -6.80
CA LEU A 104 7.14 -0.29 -7.38
C LEU A 104 7.07 0.72 -8.53
N ARG A 105 7.87 1.79 -8.49
CA ARG A 105 7.93 2.79 -9.58
C ARG A 105 8.31 2.18 -10.94
N PHE A 106 8.97 1.03 -10.95
CA PHE A 106 9.31 0.28 -12.17
C PHE A 106 8.36 -0.88 -12.43
N GLU A 107 7.79 -1.46 -11.38
CA GLU A 107 7.05 -2.72 -11.44
C GLU A 107 5.52 -2.56 -11.45
N PHE A 108 4.99 -1.36 -11.24
CA PHE A 108 3.54 -1.13 -11.10
C PHE A 108 2.72 -1.57 -12.32
N ARG A 109 3.32 -1.66 -13.48
CA ARG A 109 2.66 -2.14 -14.71
C ARG A 109 2.26 -3.60 -14.63
N LYS A 110 2.86 -4.37 -13.72
CA LYS A 110 2.52 -5.77 -13.47
C LYS A 110 1.22 -5.93 -12.67
N PHE A 111 0.71 -4.88 -12.05
CA PHE A 111 -0.49 -4.95 -11.20
C PHE A 111 -1.69 -5.54 -11.94
N LYS A 112 -1.83 -5.27 -13.22
CA LYS A 112 -2.90 -5.85 -14.06
C LYS A 112 -2.96 -7.37 -13.99
N TYR A 113 -1.83 -8.04 -13.87
CA TYR A 113 -1.76 -9.50 -13.79
C TYR A 113 -2.24 -10.06 -12.45
N PHE A 114 -2.29 -9.22 -11.43
CA PHE A 114 -2.71 -9.61 -10.08
C PHE A 114 -4.19 -9.34 -9.81
N VAL A 115 -4.81 -8.53 -10.65
CA VAL A 115 -6.22 -8.13 -10.52
C VAL A 115 -7.10 -8.62 -11.67
N THR A 116 -6.54 -9.36 -12.60
CA THR A 116 -7.22 -9.98 -13.73
C THR A 116 -6.85 -11.46 -13.84
N GLU A 117 -7.50 -12.15 -14.76
CA GLU A 117 -7.23 -13.56 -15.04
C GLU A 117 -6.49 -13.76 -16.38
N GLU A 118 -5.73 -12.74 -16.83
CA GLU A 118 -4.98 -12.78 -18.08
C GLU A 118 -3.91 -13.88 -18.14
N ILE A 119 -3.39 -14.28 -16.98
CA ILE A 119 -2.37 -15.33 -16.86
C ILE A 119 -2.84 -16.44 -15.92
N PRO A 120 -2.30 -17.67 -16.03
CA PRO A 120 -2.66 -18.77 -15.13
C PRO A 120 -2.39 -18.44 -13.67
N LYS A 121 -3.22 -18.98 -12.78
CA LYS A 121 -3.13 -18.76 -11.33
C LYS A 121 -1.74 -19.03 -10.77
N ALA A 122 -1.12 -20.16 -11.11
CA ALA A 122 0.22 -20.51 -10.63
C ALA A 122 1.27 -19.47 -11.06
N ARG A 123 1.19 -18.99 -12.29
CA ARG A 123 2.09 -17.95 -12.81
C ARG A 123 1.88 -16.63 -12.08
N ARG A 124 0.64 -16.27 -11.83
CA ARG A 124 0.28 -15.05 -11.10
C ARG A 124 0.86 -15.05 -9.68
N GLU A 125 0.69 -16.14 -8.96
CA GLU A 125 1.21 -16.29 -7.60
C GLU A 125 2.74 -16.25 -7.56
N THR A 126 3.39 -16.90 -8.51
CA THR A 126 4.86 -16.87 -8.64
C THR A 126 5.36 -15.45 -8.93
N MET A 127 4.74 -14.74 -9.87
CA MET A 127 5.09 -13.35 -10.19
C MET A 127 4.90 -12.41 -8.99
N TRP A 128 3.86 -12.65 -8.19
CA TRP A 128 3.61 -11.86 -6.98
C TRP A 128 4.73 -12.04 -5.96
N ILE A 129 5.13 -13.27 -5.68
CA ILE A 129 6.23 -13.56 -4.75
C ILE A 129 7.53 -12.95 -5.26
N GLU A 130 7.85 -13.12 -6.54
CA GLU A 130 9.03 -12.52 -7.18
C GLU A 130 9.04 -10.99 -7.05
N LEU A 131 7.88 -10.35 -7.24
CA LEU A 131 7.74 -8.91 -7.05
C LEU A 131 8.06 -8.50 -5.61
N LEU A 132 7.42 -9.15 -4.63
CA LEU A 132 7.60 -8.82 -3.21
C LEU A 132 9.07 -9.00 -2.75
N GLU A 133 9.77 -9.97 -3.31
CA GLU A 133 11.16 -10.24 -2.97
C GLU A 133 12.15 -9.28 -3.66
N SER A 134 11.73 -8.60 -4.73
CA SER A 134 12.60 -7.71 -5.52
C SER A 134 12.53 -6.23 -5.11
N ILE A 135 11.46 -5.81 -4.46
CA ILE A 135 11.23 -4.41 -4.09
C ILE A 135 11.61 -4.13 -2.62
N PRO A 136 11.73 -2.85 -2.21
CA PRO A 136 12.00 -2.52 -0.81
C PRO A 136 11.02 -3.18 0.16
N ALA A 137 11.52 -3.63 1.31
CA ALA A 137 10.75 -4.40 2.29
C ALA A 137 9.44 -3.71 2.70
N LYS A 138 9.46 -2.40 2.89
CA LYS A 138 8.27 -1.62 3.27
C LYS A 138 7.28 -1.44 2.14
N GLU A 139 7.72 -1.29 0.91
CA GLU A 139 6.83 -1.32 -0.25
C GLU A 139 6.15 -2.69 -0.40
N ALA A 140 6.90 -3.78 -0.22
CA ALA A 140 6.37 -5.14 -0.28
C ALA A 140 5.30 -5.39 0.80
N GLU A 141 5.58 -5.03 2.04
CA GLU A 141 4.64 -5.14 3.14
C GLU A 141 3.36 -4.34 2.88
N MET A 142 3.49 -3.12 2.40
CA MET A 142 2.38 -2.25 2.06
C MET A 142 1.50 -2.83 0.95
N ILE A 143 2.09 -3.25 -0.17
CA ILE A 143 1.31 -3.74 -1.30
C ILE A 143 0.64 -5.09 -1.01
N ASP A 144 1.25 -5.90 -0.16
CA ASP A 144 0.65 -7.16 0.30
C ASP A 144 -0.60 -6.91 1.14
N MET A 145 -0.64 -5.83 1.92
CA MET A 145 -1.83 -5.38 2.63
C MET A 145 -2.87 -4.80 1.67
N VAL A 146 -2.47 -3.98 0.72
CA VAL A 146 -3.36 -3.33 -0.25
C VAL A 146 -4.12 -4.35 -1.10
N LYS A 147 -3.50 -5.47 -1.46
CA LYS A 147 -4.20 -6.53 -2.22
C LYS A 147 -5.45 -7.05 -1.50
N ASP A 148 -5.45 -7.05 -0.18
CA ASP A 148 -6.56 -7.48 0.67
C ASP A 148 -7.45 -6.31 1.12
N LYS A 149 -7.28 -5.13 0.50
CA LYS A 149 -8.01 -3.89 0.87
C LYS A 149 -7.75 -3.45 2.32
N VAL A 150 -6.59 -3.78 2.87
CA VAL A 150 -6.12 -3.29 4.15
C VAL A 150 -5.25 -2.06 3.90
N TRP A 151 -5.76 -0.89 4.31
CA TRP A 151 -5.10 0.39 4.07
C TRP A 151 -4.43 0.92 5.33
N PRO A 152 -3.09 1.06 5.35
CA PRO A 152 -2.38 1.48 6.57
C PRO A 152 -2.36 3.00 6.80
N PHE A 153 -2.68 3.82 5.79
CA PHE A 153 -2.55 5.28 5.84
C PHE A 153 -3.89 5.94 6.19
N ARG A 154 -4.15 6.06 7.48
CA ARG A 154 -5.44 6.51 8.03
C ARG A 154 -5.93 7.85 7.48
N ASN A 155 -5.02 8.80 7.25
CA ASN A 155 -5.37 10.16 6.85
C ASN A 155 -5.42 10.36 5.33
N ILE A 156 -4.98 9.38 4.55
CA ILE A 156 -5.17 9.36 3.11
C ILE A 156 -6.46 8.63 2.81
N THR A 157 -7.49 9.42 2.51
CA THR A 157 -8.84 8.92 2.23
C THR A 157 -9.09 8.77 0.74
N LYS A 158 -10.17 8.10 0.37
CA LYS A 158 -10.65 8.03 -1.01
C LYS A 158 -10.88 9.44 -1.60
N GLU A 159 -11.40 10.37 -0.79
CA GLU A 159 -11.63 11.76 -1.23
C GLU A 159 -10.35 12.48 -1.60
N ILE A 160 -9.28 12.28 -0.83
CA ILE A 160 -7.95 12.82 -1.16
C ILE A 160 -7.44 12.22 -2.46
N ALA A 161 -7.59 10.91 -2.65
CA ALA A 161 -7.19 10.25 -3.90
C ALA A 161 -7.98 10.79 -5.11
N GLU A 162 -9.27 10.99 -4.98
CA GLU A 162 -10.13 11.57 -6.02
C GLU A 162 -9.72 13.00 -6.39
N LYS A 163 -9.36 13.80 -5.39
CA LYS A 163 -8.87 15.18 -5.62
C LYS A 163 -7.49 15.21 -6.29
N ALA A 164 -6.61 14.28 -5.91
CA ALA A 164 -5.28 14.19 -6.49
C ALA A 164 -5.31 13.69 -7.95
N PHE A 165 -6.23 12.80 -8.26
CA PHE A 165 -6.35 12.14 -9.56
C PHE A 165 -7.81 12.22 -10.08
N PRO A 166 -8.26 13.42 -10.51
CA PRO A 166 -9.67 13.63 -10.88
C PRO A 166 -10.09 12.84 -12.12
N ASP A 167 -9.14 12.44 -12.97
CA ASP A 167 -9.41 11.66 -14.18
C ASP A 167 -9.50 10.15 -13.91
N VAL A 168 -9.19 9.71 -12.70
CA VAL A 168 -9.22 8.31 -12.30
C VAL A 168 -10.57 7.98 -11.68
N GLN A 169 -11.13 6.84 -12.05
CA GLN A 169 -12.34 6.31 -11.42
C GLN A 169 -11.95 5.39 -10.26
N PHE A 170 -12.26 5.84 -9.08
CA PHE A 170 -12.08 5.07 -7.85
C PHE A 170 -13.32 4.29 -7.46
#